data_88f01acc099e0cb3a909d23dd6eff7f0
#
_entry.id   88f01acc099e0cb3a909d23dd6eff7f0
#
_cell.length_a   1.000
_cell.length_b   1.000
_cell.length_c   1.000
_cell.angle_alpha   90.00
_cell.angle_beta   90.00
_cell.angle_gamma   90.00
#
_symmetry.space_group_name_H-M   'P 1'
#
loop_
_entity.id
_entity.type
_entity.pdbx_description
1 polymer ?
#
loop_
_entity_poly.entity_id
_entity_poly.type
_entity_poly.pdbx_seq_one_letter_code
_entity_poly.pdbx_strand_id
1 'polypeptide(L)'
;MKTNRSWKKWLIGVIAVALIGLVGGPYVFIHFIEGPPKARLDLPNVTRSTSNSALGSGATNGTWEVGQGSTVGYRVKEILFGQSTTAVGRGSQISGSATISGKTISAAHFSVNVGSIKSNQAQRNAQFDIRIMDVVNYPTATFVLTRPIHLSSLPKTSAPLSATATGNLTLHGVTHQVTFDLKAERVGNSVDILSDLNIVFAHWHITNPSIAGFVTTANHGLLEVLLHLNKA
;
A
#
# COMPACT_ATOMS: atom_id res chain seq x y z
N MET A 1 -35.65 27.14 -51.41
CA MET A 1 -34.63 26.31 -50.83
C MET A 1 -34.00 27.01 -49.60
N LYS A 2 -34.56 26.84 -48.41
CA LYS A 2 -34.06 27.44 -47.14
C LYS A 2 -34.09 26.38 -46.02
N THR A 3 -33.29 25.34 -46.12
CA THR A 3 -33.31 24.28 -45.10
C THR A 3 -31.95 23.85 -44.57
N ASN A 4 -30.87 24.58 -44.87
CA ASN A 4 -29.52 24.07 -44.56
C ASN A 4 -28.80 24.73 -43.35
N ARG A 5 -29.40 25.72 -42.68
CA ARG A 5 -28.74 26.50 -41.62
C ARG A 5 -29.05 25.96 -40.20
N SER A 6 -30.21 25.36 -40.02
CA SER A 6 -30.64 24.80 -38.70
C SER A 6 -29.96 23.47 -38.37
N TRP A 7 -29.75 22.58 -39.36
CA TRP A 7 -29.11 21.30 -39.20
C TRP A 7 -27.61 21.44 -38.83
N LYS A 8 -26.90 22.39 -39.44
CA LYS A 8 -25.50 22.69 -39.05
C LYS A 8 -25.40 23.17 -37.62
N LYS A 9 -26.31 23.99 -37.13
CA LYS A 9 -26.34 24.45 -35.74
C LYS A 9 -26.65 23.30 -34.77
N TRP A 10 -27.54 22.38 -35.12
CA TRP A 10 -27.86 21.20 -34.35
C TRP A 10 -26.66 20.22 -34.32
N LEU A 11 -26.00 19.98 -35.45
CA LEU A 11 -24.78 19.20 -35.55
C LEU A 11 -23.66 19.77 -34.69
N ILE A 12 -23.44 21.08 -34.70
CA ILE A 12 -22.45 21.76 -33.84
C ILE A 12 -22.82 21.58 -32.36
N GLY A 13 -24.11 21.69 -32.02
CA GLY A 13 -24.58 21.43 -30.65
C GLY A 13 -24.33 20.00 -30.19
N VAL A 14 -24.62 19.00 -31.02
CA VAL A 14 -24.36 17.58 -30.72
C VAL A 14 -22.87 17.29 -30.57
N ILE A 15 -22.04 17.85 -31.46
CA ILE A 15 -20.58 17.70 -31.38
C ILE A 15 -20.04 18.36 -30.11
N ALA A 16 -20.54 19.56 -29.76
CA ALA A 16 -20.12 20.22 -28.51
C ALA A 16 -20.50 19.41 -27.26
N VAL A 17 -21.72 18.86 -27.19
CA VAL A 17 -22.17 18.00 -26.09
C VAL A 17 -21.35 16.70 -26.04
N ALA A 18 -21.03 16.09 -27.18
CA ALA A 18 -20.22 14.91 -27.29
C ALA A 18 -18.78 15.19 -26.81
N LEU A 19 -18.19 16.33 -27.18
CA LEU A 19 -16.86 16.74 -26.72
C LEU A 19 -16.83 17.04 -25.21
N ILE A 20 -17.87 17.72 -24.69
CA ILE A 20 -18.02 17.97 -23.25
C ILE A 20 -18.16 16.64 -22.50
N GLY A 21 -18.91 15.67 -23.01
CA GLY A 21 -19.05 14.34 -22.45
C GLY A 21 -17.75 13.55 -22.49
N LEU A 22 -17.01 13.63 -23.60
CA LEU A 22 -15.75 12.90 -23.80
C LEU A 22 -14.60 13.41 -22.92
N VAL A 23 -14.53 14.71 -22.66
CA VAL A 23 -13.48 15.35 -21.87
C VAL A 23 -13.94 15.62 -20.44
N GLY A 24 -15.16 16.13 -20.27
CA GLY A 24 -15.73 16.46 -18.96
C GLY A 24 -16.13 15.23 -18.14
N GLY A 25 -16.64 14.18 -18.81
CA GLY A 25 -17.04 12.93 -18.15
C GLY A 25 -15.92 12.28 -17.34
N PRO A 26 -14.75 12.00 -17.94
CA PRO A 26 -13.59 11.48 -17.22
C PRO A 26 -13.11 12.39 -16.08
N TYR A 27 -13.11 13.71 -16.31
CA TYR A 27 -12.73 14.68 -15.29
C TYR A 27 -13.67 14.62 -14.07
N VAL A 28 -14.98 14.64 -14.30
CA VAL A 28 -16.00 14.54 -13.25
C VAL A 28 -15.88 13.19 -12.51
N PHE A 29 -15.72 12.10 -13.27
CA PHE A 29 -15.55 10.77 -12.68
C PHE A 29 -14.36 10.72 -11.71
N ILE A 30 -13.18 11.17 -12.14
CA ILE A 30 -11.96 11.10 -11.34
C ILE A 30 -12.04 12.01 -10.11
N HIS A 31 -12.55 13.24 -10.26
CA HIS A 31 -12.51 14.22 -9.17
C HIS A 31 -13.68 14.12 -8.20
N PHE A 32 -14.85 13.66 -8.65
CA PHE A 32 -16.07 13.64 -7.84
C PHE A 32 -16.56 12.24 -7.48
N ILE A 33 -16.27 11.23 -8.29
CA ILE A 33 -16.72 9.84 -8.05
C ILE A 33 -15.58 9.01 -7.46
N GLU A 34 -14.40 9.05 -8.05
CA GLU A 34 -13.23 8.32 -7.53
C GLU A 34 -12.62 9.02 -6.30
N GLY A 35 -12.58 10.33 -6.30
CA GLY A 35 -12.02 11.14 -5.25
C GLY A 35 -10.47 11.09 -5.20
N PRO A 36 -9.84 11.86 -4.30
CA PRO A 36 -8.39 11.85 -4.17
C PRO A 36 -7.89 10.50 -3.64
N PRO A 37 -6.71 10.04 -4.09
CA PRO A 37 -6.10 8.83 -3.55
C PRO A 37 -5.83 8.97 -2.05
N LYS A 38 -6.03 7.89 -1.29
CA LYS A 38 -5.68 7.87 0.14
C LYS A 38 -4.24 8.33 0.34
N ALA A 39 -3.99 9.11 1.38
CA ALA A 39 -2.66 9.56 1.76
C ALA A 39 -1.70 8.36 1.93
N ARG A 40 -0.39 8.60 1.85
CA ARG A 40 0.61 7.57 2.16
C ARG A 40 0.48 7.17 3.63
N LEU A 41 0.88 5.94 3.92
CA LEU A 41 1.07 5.54 5.31
C LEU A 41 2.23 6.36 5.90
N ASP A 42 2.10 6.72 7.15
CA ASP A 42 3.11 7.46 7.90
C ASP A 42 3.09 6.99 9.36
N LEU A 43 4.19 7.21 10.05
CA LEU A 43 4.23 6.97 11.49
C LEU A 43 3.28 7.96 12.19
N PRO A 44 2.55 7.53 13.22
CA PRO A 44 1.64 8.42 13.92
C PRO A 44 2.42 9.59 14.52
N ASN A 45 1.91 10.82 14.32
CA ASN A 45 2.44 12.00 14.99
C ASN A 45 2.18 11.88 16.50
N VAL A 46 3.13 11.31 17.23
CA VAL A 46 3.04 11.24 18.69
C VAL A 46 3.30 12.64 19.22
N THR A 47 2.23 13.39 19.47
CA THR A 47 2.32 14.67 20.21
C THR A 47 2.99 14.33 21.56
N ARG A 48 4.08 15.02 21.88
CA ARG A 48 4.89 14.85 23.09
C ARG A 48 4.03 14.77 24.35
N SER A 49 3.53 13.61 24.69
CA SER A 49 3.15 13.31 26.07
C SER A 49 4.45 13.10 26.83
N THR A 50 4.70 13.93 27.80
CA THR A 50 5.92 14.07 28.59
C THR A 50 6.18 12.91 29.57
N SER A 51 5.98 11.67 29.17
CA SER A 51 6.47 10.51 29.90
C SER A 51 7.66 9.90 29.17
N ASN A 52 8.83 10.50 29.36
CA ASN A 52 10.13 9.98 28.97
C ASN A 52 10.53 8.73 29.80
N SER A 53 9.66 7.74 29.92
CA SER A 53 10.06 6.46 30.47
C SER A 53 10.76 5.67 29.38
N ALA A 54 12.07 5.78 29.30
CA ALA A 54 12.89 4.85 28.54
C ALA A 54 12.65 3.45 29.13
N LEU A 55 12.08 2.52 28.35
CA LEU A 55 12.11 1.11 28.73
C LEU A 55 13.58 0.71 28.85
N GLY A 56 13.98 0.14 29.97
CA GLY A 56 15.30 -0.47 30.10
C GLY A 56 15.51 -1.51 29.00
N SER A 57 16.74 -1.76 28.59
CA SER A 57 17.08 -2.71 27.51
C SER A 57 16.46 -4.11 27.69
N GLY A 58 16.14 -4.53 28.91
CA GLY A 58 15.42 -5.77 29.21
C GLY A 58 13.94 -5.75 28.84
N ALA A 59 13.31 -4.59 28.80
CA ALA A 59 11.87 -4.46 28.49
C ALA A 59 11.56 -4.64 26.99
N THR A 60 12.55 -4.54 26.11
CA THR A 60 12.37 -4.73 24.66
C THR A 60 12.63 -6.16 24.21
N ASN A 61 13.33 -6.99 25.02
CA ASN A 61 13.58 -8.38 24.67
C ASN A 61 12.30 -9.20 24.69
N GLY A 62 12.18 -10.12 23.75
CA GLY A 62 11.05 -11.03 23.63
C GLY A 62 10.37 -10.98 22.27
N THR A 63 9.21 -11.58 22.21
CA THR A 63 8.36 -11.63 21.02
C THR A 63 7.42 -10.42 20.98
N TRP A 64 7.29 -9.85 19.80
CA TRP A 64 6.41 -8.75 19.52
C TRP A 64 5.43 -9.17 18.43
N GLU A 65 4.15 -9.06 18.67
CA GLU A 65 3.09 -9.53 17.79
C GLU A 65 2.38 -8.37 17.11
N VAL A 66 1.88 -8.63 15.89
CA VAL A 66 1.06 -7.67 15.15
C VAL A 66 -0.22 -7.37 15.92
N GLY A 67 -0.44 -6.09 16.22
CA GLY A 67 -1.62 -5.58 16.90
C GLY A 67 -2.56 -4.81 15.99
N GLN A 68 -3.66 -4.36 16.61
CA GLN A 68 -4.63 -3.48 15.96
C GLN A 68 -3.96 -2.17 15.52
N GLY A 69 -4.43 -1.60 14.39
CA GLY A 69 -3.83 -0.41 13.79
C GLY A 69 -2.85 -0.73 12.68
N SER A 70 -2.36 -1.97 12.59
CA SER A 70 -1.53 -2.40 11.48
C SER A 70 -2.27 -2.31 10.15
N THR A 71 -1.59 -1.82 9.13
CA THR A 71 -2.15 -1.61 7.80
C THR A 71 -1.12 -1.97 6.74
N VAL A 72 -1.55 -2.71 5.73
CA VAL A 72 -0.76 -3.02 4.54
C VAL A 72 -1.57 -2.64 3.30
N GLY A 73 -0.89 -2.35 2.22
CA GLY A 73 -1.60 -2.12 0.98
C GLY A 73 -0.70 -1.82 -0.20
N TYR A 74 -1.33 -1.50 -1.29
CA TYR A 74 -0.65 -1.13 -2.52
C TYR A 74 -0.95 0.32 -2.91
N ARG A 75 0.00 0.90 -3.65
CA ARG A 75 -0.14 2.18 -4.33
C ARG A 75 0.45 2.06 -5.72
N VAL A 76 -0.37 2.29 -6.76
CA VAL A 76 0.03 2.13 -8.16
C VAL A 76 -0.38 3.37 -8.94
N LYS A 77 0.54 3.93 -9.72
CA LYS A 77 0.24 5.03 -10.64
C LYS A 77 -0.48 4.49 -11.86
N GLU A 78 -1.53 5.18 -12.27
CA GLU A 78 -2.30 4.86 -13.46
C GLU A 78 -2.73 6.12 -14.22
N ILE A 79 -2.99 5.97 -15.50
CA ILE A 79 -3.62 6.97 -16.35
C ILE A 79 -5.00 6.42 -16.67
N LEU A 80 -6.03 7.08 -16.16
CA LEU A 80 -7.43 6.73 -16.36
C LEU A 80 -8.08 7.74 -17.30
N PHE A 81 -8.54 7.29 -18.47
CA PHE A 81 -9.10 8.18 -19.52
C PHE A 81 -8.20 9.38 -19.85
N GLY A 82 -6.88 9.17 -19.94
CA GLY A 82 -5.90 10.22 -20.23
C GLY A 82 -5.50 11.11 -19.04
N GLN A 83 -6.03 10.88 -17.84
CA GLN A 83 -5.70 11.64 -16.64
C GLN A 83 -4.91 10.81 -15.65
N SER A 84 -3.83 11.40 -15.08
CA SER A 84 -3.02 10.73 -14.06
C SER A 84 -3.77 10.62 -12.75
N THR A 85 -3.80 9.41 -12.21
CA THR A 85 -4.34 9.11 -10.88
C THR A 85 -3.49 8.06 -10.18
N THR A 86 -3.90 7.66 -8.98
CA THR A 86 -3.20 6.65 -8.19
C THR A 86 -4.20 5.72 -7.54
N ALA A 87 -4.15 4.45 -7.91
CA ALA A 87 -4.91 3.40 -7.26
C ALA A 87 -4.29 3.05 -5.91
N VAL A 88 -5.10 3.02 -4.85
CA VAL A 88 -4.66 2.69 -3.49
C VAL A 88 -5.63 1.70 -2.87
N GLY A 89 -5.09 0.56 -2.43
CA GLY A 89 -5.82 -0.42 -1.61
C GLY A 89 -5.19 -0.57 -0.23
N ARG A 90 -6.00 -0.83 0.79
CA ARG A 90 -5.56 -1.03 2.19
C ARG A 90 -6.29 -2.21 2.79
N GLY A 91 -5.58 -2.97 3.62
CA GLY A 91 -6.10 -4.05 4.44
C GLY A 91 -5.45 -4.05 5.82
N SER A 92 -6.12 -4.66 6.80
CA SER A 92 -5.65 -4.77 8.18
C SER A 92 -5.59 -6.22 8.68
N GLN A 93 -5.89 -7.19 7.83
CA GLN A 93 -5.78 -8.60 8.20
C GLN A 93 -4.32 -9.07 8.03
N ILE A 94 -3.53 -8.72 9.01
CA ILE A 94 -2.11 -9.02 9.11
C ILE A 94 -1.90 -9.78 10.41
N SER A 95 -1.08 -10.80 10.38
CA SER A 95 -0.61 -11.56 11.54
C SER A 95 0.88 -11.77 11.47
N GLY A 96 1.48 -12.14 12.59
CA GLY A 96 2.90 -12.46 12.66
C GLY A 96 3.59 -11.80 13.83
N SER A 97 4.89 -12.02 13.91
CA SER A 97 5.69 -11.54 15.02
C SER A 97 7.12 -11.25 14.64
N ALA A 98 7.82 -10.54 15.52
CA ALA A 98 9.25 -10.32 15.49
C ALA A 98 9.85 -10.65 16.87
N THR A 99 11.03 -11.24 16.88
CA THR A 99 11.79 -11.54 18.11
C THR A 99 12.95 -10.56 18.23
N ILE A 100 13.00 -9.87 19.38
CA ILE A 100 14.02 -8.88 19.69
C ILE A 100 14.88 -9.39 20.84
N SER A 101 16.20 -9.31 20.70
CA SER A 101 17.20 -9.60 21.75
C SER A 101 18.25 -8.48 21.77
N GLY A 102 18.29 -7.71 22.84
CA GLY A 102 19.12 -6.52 22.92
C GLY A 102 18.75 -5.50 21.82
N LYS A 103 19.72 -5.24 20.95
CA LYS A 103 19.52 -4.36 19.76
C LYS A 103 19.40 -5.15 18.46
N THR A 104 19.09 -6.44 18.54
CA THR A 104 19.00 -7.29 17.35
C THR A 104 17.60 -7.83 17.18
N ILE A 105 17.01 -7.66 16.00
CA ILE A 105 15.83 -8.38 15.58
C ILE A 105 16.35 -9.67 14.95
N SER A 106 16.22 -10.78 15.67
CA SER A 106 16.79 -12.07 15.27
C SER A 106 15.89 -12.87 14.34
N ALA A 107 14.59 -12.68 14.42
CA ALA A 107 13.59 -13.30 13.56
C ALA A 107 12.40 -12.38 13.38
N ALA A 108 11.75 -12.48 12.20
CA ALA A 108 10.45 -11.88 11.95
C ALA A 108 9.72 -12.69 10.87
N HIS A 109 8.43 -12.87 11.07
CA HIS A 109 7.53 -13.50 10.12
C HIS A 109 6.19 -12.78 10.14
N PHE A 110 5.72 -12.37 8.97
CA PHE A 110 4.43 -11.70 8.79
C PHE A 110 3.65 -12.36 7.67
N SER A 111 2.33 -12.43 7.83
CA SER A 111 1.39 -12.96 6.86
C SER A 111 0.22 -12.00 6.69
N VAL A 112 -0.19 -11.78 5.45
CA VAL A 112 -1.27 -10.87 5.06
C VAL A 112 -2.33 -11.64 4.29
N ASN A 113 -3.60 -11.50 4.68
CA ASN A 113 -4.72 -11.93 3.84
C ASN A 113 -4.88 -10.94 2.69
N VAL A 114 -4.47 -11.34 1.48
CA VAL A 114 -4.49 -10.50 0.28
C VAL A 114 -5.91 -10.06 -0.08
N GLY A 115 -6.89 -10.93 0.09
CA GLY A 115 -8.30 -10.64 -0.16
C GLY A 115 -8.91 -9.57 0.77
N SER A 116 -8.23 -9.23 1.88
CA SER A 116 -8.66 -8.15 2.77
C SER A 116 -8.31 -6.75 2.24
N ILE A 117 -7.42 -6.66 1.24
CA ILE A 117 -6.95 -5.38 0.70
C ILE A 117 -8.02 -4.81 -0.23
N LYS A 118 -8.60 -3.67 0.16
CA LYS A 118 -9.69 -3.02 -0.59
C LYS A 118 -9.37 -1.56 -0.89
N SER A 119 -9.73 -1.16 -2.09
CA SER A 119 -9.73 0.24 -2.53
C SER A 119 -11.12 0.86 -2.32
N ASN A 120 -11.27 2.12 -2.73
CA ASN A 120 -12.54 2.84 -2.74
C ASN A 120 -13.48 2.43 -3.89
N GLN A 121 -13.04 1.57 -4.83
CA GLN A 121 -13.79 1.16 -6.00
C GLN A 121 -14.06 -0.35 -5.99
N ALA A 122 -15.33 -0.75 -5.95
CA ALA A 122 -15.72 -2.16 -5.93
C ALA A 122 -15.23 -2.92 -7.18
N GLN A 123 -15.29 -2.30 -8.35
CA GLN A 123 -14.82 -2.88 -9.59
C GLN A 123 -13.30 -3.12 -9.59
N ARG A 124 -12.52 -2.18 -9.04
CA ARG A 124 -11.07 -2.36 -8.85
C ARG A 124 -10.78 -3.51 -7.88
N ASN A 125 -11.56 -3.63 -6.81
CA ASN A 125 -11.42 -4.73 -5.85
C ASN A 125 -11.68 -6.08 -6.50
N ALA A 126 -12.73 -6.21 -7.33
CA ALA A 126 -13.00 -7.43 -8.07
C ALA A 126 -11.86 -7.79 -9.05
N GLN A 127 -11.31 -6.80 -9.77
CA GLN A 127 -10.16 -7.02 -10.66
C GLN A 127 -8.91 -7.42 -9.87
N PHE A 128 -8.66 -6.79 -8.72
CA PHE A 128 -7.56 -7.11 -7.83
C PHE A 128 -7.66 -8.56 -7.34
N ASP A 129 -8.81 -8.96 -6.83
CA ASP A 129 -9.02 -10.28 -6.25
C ASP A 129 -8.92 -11.40 -7.30
N ILE A 130 -9.52 -11.20 -8.50
CA ILE A 130 -9.70 -12.29 -9.49
C ILE A 130 -8.55 -12.31 -10.50
N ARG A 131 -8.20 -11.17 -11.09
CA ARG A 131 -7.32 -11.13 -12.26
C ARG A 131 -5.87 -10.76 -11.92
N ILE A 132 -5.66 -9.91 -10.91
CA ILE A 132 -4.35 -9.36 -10.60
C ILE A 132 -3.64 -10.24 -9.59
N MET A 133 -4.30 -10.55 -8.48
CA MET A 133 -3.71 -11.30 -7.37
C MET A 133 -4.17 -12.75 -7.27
N ASP A 134 -5.19 -13.12 -8.03
CA ASP A 134 -5.74 -14.50 -8.02
C ASP A 134 -5.87 -15.02 -6.59
N VAL A 135 -6.66 -14.30 -5.78
CA VAL A 135 -6.76 -14.51 -4.32
C VAL A 135 -7.27 -15.92 -3.97
N VAL A 136 -8.00 -16.57 -4.88
CA VAL A 136 -8.47 -17.95 -4.69
C VAL A 136 -7.29 -18.92 -4.62
N ASN A 137 -6.29 -18.74 -5.47
CA ASN A 137 -5.10 -19.60 -5.53
C ASN A 137 -3.96 -19.08 -4.63
N TYR A 138 -3.87 -17.74 -4.44
CA TYR A 138 -2.82 -17.09 -3.67
C TYR A 138 -3.41 -16.17 -2.58
N PRO A 139 -4.11 -16.74 -1.57
CA PRO A 139 -4.84 -15.95 -0.57
C PRO A 139 -3.94 -15.16 0.39
N THR A 140 -2.67 -15.54 0.49
CA THR A 140 -1.73 -14.96 1.45
C THR A 140 -0.47 -14.44 0.78
N ALA A 141 0.04 -13.31 1.29
CA ALA A 141 1.39 -12.84 1.07
C ALA A 141 2.18 -12.96 2.38
N THR A 142 3.45 -13.38 2.32
CA THR A 142 4.27 -13.58 3.51
C THR A 142 5.64 -12.92 3.38
N PHE A 143 6.17 -12.47 4.52
CA PHE A 143 7.55 -12.02 4.64
C PHE A 143 8.24 -12.79 5.77
N VAL A 144 9.43 -13.31 5.50
CA VAL A 144 10.28 -14.00 6.48
C VAL A 144 11.66 -13.36 6.47
N LEU A 145 12.07 -12.82 7.61
CA LEU A 145 13.40 -12.25 7.77
C LEU A 145 14.47 -13.34 7.59
N THR A 146 15.47 -13.10 6.74
CA THR A 146 16.56 -14.06 6.46
C THR A 146 17.89 -13.62 7.02
N ARG A 147 18.02 -12.35 7.40
CA ARG A 147 19.22 -11.80 8.06
C ARG A 147 18.82 -11.02 9.29
N PRO A 148 19.46 -11.23 10.45
CA PRO A 148 19.20 -10.42 11.63
C PRO A 148 19.41 -8.93 11.35
N ILE A 149 18.56 -8.07 11.92
CA ILE A 149 18.69 -6.62 11.84
C ILE A 149 19.39 -6.12 13.09
N HIS A 150 20.55 -5.50 12.93
CA HIS A 150 21.29 -4.88 14.02
C HIS A 150 20.92 -3.41 14.11
N LEU A 151 20.25 -3.02 15.19
CA LEU A 151 19.82 -1.65 15.43
C LEU A 151 20.94 -0.84 16.06
N SER A 152 21.17 0.38 15.59
CA SER A 152 22.13 1.31 16.20
C SER A 152 21.71 1.71 17.63
N SER A 153 20.40 1.83 17.86
CA SER A 153 19.78 2.12 19.15
C SER A 153 18.42 1.42 19.23
N LEU A 154 17.78 1.42 20.39
CA LEU A 154 16.37 1.02 20.50
C LEU A 154 15.47 2.15 20.01
N PRO A 155 14.29 1.83 19.40
CA PRO A 155 13.33 2.83 19.00
C PRO A 155 12.91 3.71 20.17
N LYS A 156 12.82 5.01 19.93
CA LYS A 156 12.40 6.02 20.92
C LYS A 156 11.13 6.70 20.48
N THR A 157 10.41 7.29 21.41
CA THR A 157 9.25 8.13 21.10
C THR A 157 9.73 9.42 20.43
N SER A 158 9.04 9.84 19.38
CA SER A 158 9.33 11.07 18.59
C SER A 158 10.74 11.12 17.95
N ALA A 159 11.39 9.96 17.81
CA ALA A 159 12.68 9.86 17.13
C ALA A 159 12.74 8.52 16.36
N PRO A 160 12.18 8.46 15.15
CA PRO A 160 12.21 7.24 14.34
C PRO A 160 13.63 6.75 14.10
N LEU A 161 13.84 5.46 14.26
CA LEU A 161 15.08 4.78 13.92
C LEU A 161 14.94 4.18 12.52
N SER A 162 15.92 4.40 11.66
CA SER A 162 16.00 3.74 10.37
C SER A 162 16.82 2.47 10.47
N ALA A 163 16.37 1.42 9.79
CA ALA A 163 17.08 0.15 9.64
C ALA A 163 16.78 -0.46 8.28
N THR A 164 17.59 -1.43 7.85
CA THR A 164 17.40 -2.17 6.61
C THR A 164 17.07 -3.62 6.93
N ALA A 165 16.00 -4.14 6.33
CA ALA A 165 15.59 -5.54 6.44
C ALA A 165 15.94 -6.29 5.16
N THR A 166 16.41 -7.54 5.30
CA THR A 166 16.58 -8.49 4.19
C THR A 166 15.83 -9.77 4.53
N GLY A 167 14.93 -10.18 3.65
CA GLY A 167 14.10 -11.35 3.88
C GLY A 167 13.47 -11.88 2.60
N ASN A 168 12.80 -13.01 2.72
CA ASN A 168 12.03 -13.62 1.64
C ASN A 168 10.61 -13.07 1.66
N LEU A 169 10.21 -12.40 0.58
CA LEU A 169 8.83 -12.01 0.32
C LEU A 169 8.21 -13.03 -0.63
N THR A 170 7.09 -13.61 -0.23
CA THR A 170 6.26 -14.43 -1.11
C THR A 170 5.01 -13.63 -1.47
N LEU A 171 4.80 -13.42 -2.75
CA LEU A 171 3.68 -12.68 -3.30
C LEU A 171 3.20 -13.38 -4.57
N HIS A 172 1.87 -13.58 -4.72
CA HIS A 172 1.30 -14.26 -5.89
C HIS A 172 1.96 -15.61 -6.20
N GLY A 173 2.25 -16.41 -5.14
CA GLY A 173 2.89 -17.72 -5.24
C GLY A 173 4.39 -17.72 -5.54
N VAL A 174 5.01 -16.57 -5.79
CA VAL A 174 6.43 -16.44 -6.12
C VAL A 174 7.19 -15.88 -4.92
N THR A 175 8.38 -16.42 -4.65
CA THR A 175 9.25 -15.97 -3.54
C THR A 175 10.53 -15.36 -4.08
N HIS A 176 10.82 -14.12 -3.64
CA HIS A 176 12.10 -13.47 -3.88
C HIS A 176 12.71 -12.96 -2.58
N GLN A 177 14.04 -12.98 -2.51
CA GLN A 177 14.74 -12.23 -1.49
C GLN A 177 14.67 -10.75 -1.82
N VAL A 178 14.22 -9.95 -0.85
CA VAL A 178 14.10 -8.50 -0.96
C VAL A 178 14.91 -7.82 0.14
N THR A 179 15.39 -6.62 -0.15
CA THR A 179 16.02 -5.74 0.83
C THR A 179 15.37 -4.38 0.75
N PHE A 180 14.95 -3.85 1.89
CA PHE A 180 14.24 -2.58 1.97
C PHE A 180 14.52 -1.86 3.28
N ASP A 181 14.34 -0.55 3.26
CA ASP A 181 14.47 0.28 4.46
C ASP A 181 13.15 0.34 5.22
N LEU A 182 13.27 0.41 6.54
CA LEU A 182 12.18 0.61 7.46
C LEU A 182 12.49 1.73 8.44
N LYS A 183 11.43 2.36 8.95
CA LYS A 183 11.48 3.27 10.08
C LYS A 183 10.72 2.66 11.23
N ALA A 184 11.30 2.68 12.41
CA ALA A 184 10.67 2.19 13.63
C ALA A 184 10.59 3.30 14.68
N GLU A 185 9.43 3.48 15.27
CA GLU A 185 9.18 4.43 16.34
C GLU A 185 8.46 3.76 17.49
N ARG A 186 8.78 4.16 18.71
CA ARG A 186 8.08 3.68 19.89
C ARG A 186 6.84 4.53 20.16
N VAL A 187 5.70 3.87 20.40
CA VAL A 187 4.42 4.49 20.74
C VAL A 187 3.91 3.85 22.04
N GLY A 188 4.19 4.48 23.19
CA GLY A 188 3.86 3.91 24.48
C GLY A 188 4.62 2.58 24.75
N ASN A 189 3.89 1.48 24.89
CA ASN A 189 4.43 0.14 25.05
C ASN A 189 4.54 -0.65 23.74
N SER A 190 4.18 -0.03 22.62
CA SER A 190 4.17 -0.62 21.29
C SER A 190 5.32 -0.05 20.44
N VAL A 191 5.59 -0.67 19.31
CA VAL A 191 6.52 -0.22 18.28
C VAL A 191 5.80 -0.16 16.95
N ASP A 192 5.82 0.99 16.32
CA ASP A 192 5.33 1.17 14.97
C ASP A 192 6.47 1.04 13.97
N ILE A 193 6.24 0.28 12.91
CA ILE A 193 7.20 0.07 11.82
C ILE A 193 6.55 0.50 10.52
N LEU A 194 7.18 1.45 9.84
CA LEU A 194 6.78 1.94 8.52
C LEU A 194 7.80 1.49 7.47
N SER A 195 7.31 0.97 6.36
CA SER A 195 8.14 0.62 5.22
C SER A 195 7.38 0.73 3.90
N ASP A 196 8.12 1.06 2.85
CA ASP A 196 7.67 1.02 1.47
C ASP A 196 8.60 0.13 0.64
N LEU A 197 8.03 -0.78 -0.14
CA LEU A 197 8.79 -1.66 -1.03
C LEU A 197 8.28 -1.53 -2.46
N ASN A 198 9.20 -1.27 -3.40
CA ASN A 198 8.86 -1.24 -4.83
C ASN A 198 8.67 -2.67 -5.36
N ILE A 199 7.50 -2.95 -5.93
CA ILE A 199 7.11 -4.24 -6.51
C ILE A 199 7.05 -4.09 -8.02
N VAL A 200 7.98 -4.68 -8.75
CA VAL A 200 7.93 -4.81 -10.22
C VAL A 200 7.06 -6.02 -10.55
N PHE A 201 5.91 -5.83 -11.16
CA PHE A 201 4.87 -6.85 -11.33
C PHE A 201 5.37 -8.13 -11.99
N ALA A 202 6.18 -7.99 -13.04
CA ALA A 202 6.71 -9.13 -13.78
C ALA A 202 7.55 -10.09 -12.91
N HIS A 203 8.22 -9.59 -11.87
CA HIS A 203 9.02 -10.43 -10.97
C HIS A 203 8.16 -11.40 -10.16
N TRP A 204 6.91 -11.03 -9.86
CA TRP A 204 5.96 -11.88 -9.13
C TRP A 204 4.88 -12.49 -10.03
N HIS A 205 5.09 -12.54 -11.35
CA HIS A 205 4.11 -13.05 -12.31
C HIS A 205 2.74 -12.34 -12.20
N ILE A 206 2.73 -11.10 -11.71
CA ILE A 206 1.52 -10.28 -11.60
C ILE A 206 1.26 -9.66 -12.97
N THR A 207 0.09 -9.92 -13.53
CA THR A 207 -0.33 -9.34 -14.80
C THR A 207 -0.57 -7.83 -14.64
N ASN A 208 0.02 -7.02 -15.54
CA ASN A 208 -0.25 -5.60 -15.56
C ASN A 208 -1.75 -5.34 -15.80
N PRO A 209 -2.44 -4.57 -14.91
CA PRO A 209 -3.89 -4.39 -14.98
C PRO A 209 -4.35 -3.38 -16.04
N SER A 210 -3.50 -2.94 -16.95
CA SER A 210 -3.90 -2.03 -18.03
C SER A 210 -5.03 -2.59 -18.88
N ILE A 211 -5.94 -1.69 -19.30
CA ILE A 211 -7.04 -1.98 -20.21
C ILE A 211 -6.94 -0.99 -21.38
N ALA A 212 -6.72 -1.52 -22.58
CA ALA A 212 -6.51 -0.71 -23.78
C ALA A 212 -7.61 0.35 -23.96
N GLY A 213 -7.21 1.59 -24.18
CA GLY A 213 -8.10 2.73 -24.38
C GLY A 213 -8.73 3.34 -23.10
N PHE A 214 -8.61 2.68 -21.94
CA PHE A 214 -9.26 3.15 -20.71
C PHE A 214 -8.28 3.38 -19.55
N VAL A 215 -7.41 2.40 -19.26
CA VAL A 215 -6.48 2.45 -18.13
C VAL A 215 -5.10 2.05 -18.60
N THR A 216 -4.10 2.89 -18.36
CA THR A 216 -2.70 2.54 -18.47
C THR A 216 -2.09 2.54 -17.07
N THR A 217 -1.63 1.38 -16.63
CA THR A 217 -1.06 1.20 -15.29
C THR A 217 0.46 1.08 -15.40
N ALA A 218 1.19 1.68 -14.46
CA ALA A 218 2.63 1.45 -14.33
C ALA A 218 2.92 -0.05 -14.18
N ASN A 219 4.11 -0.49 -14.60
CA ASN A 219 4.54 -1.89 -14.49
C ASN A 219 5.07 -2.25 -13.08
N HIS A 220 4.93 -1.35 -12.13
CA HIS A 220 5.35 -1.49 -10.75
C HIS A 220 4.39 -0.73 -9.82
N GLY A 221 4.43 -1.06 -8.55
CA GLY A 221 3.71 -0.38 -7.50
C GLY A 221 4.51 -0.36 -6.20
N LEU A 222 4.04 0.42 -5.23
CA LEU A 222 4.55 0.37 -3.86
C LEU A 222 3.69 -0.58 -3.03
N LEU A 223 4.32 -1.49 -2.33
CA LEU A 223 3.78 -2.16 -1.17
C LEU A 223 4.06 -1.24 0.03
N GLU A 224 3.00 -0.68 0.61
CA GLU A 224 3.08 0.19 1.79
C GLU A 224 2.70 -0.62 3.02
N VAL A 225 3.49 -0.54 4.08
CA VAL A 225 3.34 -1.32 5.31
C VAL A 225 3.49 -0.41 6.53
N LEU A 226 2.48 -0.42 7.40
CA LEU A 226 2.55 0.13 8.76
C LEU A 226 2.18 -0.99 9.73
N LEU A 227 3.12 -1.47 10.51
CA LEU A 227 2.88 -2.47 11.55
C LEU A 227 2.87 -1.79 12.92
N HIS A 228 1.86 -2.11 13.71
CA HIS A 228 1.78 -1.79 15.12
C HIS A 228 2.08 -3.07 15.91
N LEU A 229 3.23 -3.14 16.56
CA LEU A 229 3.69 -4.33 17.28
C LEU A 229 3.53 -4.14 18.78
N ASN A 230 2.88 -5.10 19.44
CA ASN A 230 2.72 -5.18 20.87
C ASN A 230 3.59 -6.30 21.41
N LYS A 231 4.15 -6.09 22.60
CA LYS A 231 4.90 -7.15 23.27
C LYS A 231 3.94 -8.28 23.69
N ALA A 232 4.27 -9.53 23.32
CA ALA A 232 3.53 -10.73 23.72
C ALA A 232 3.71 -11.00 25.24
#